data_76294f6ffd64146d0c59b62061d14ba1
#
_entry.id   76294f6ffd64146d0c59b62061d14ba1
#
_cell.length_a   1.000
_cell.length_b   1.000
_cell.length_c   1.000
_cell.angle_alpha   90.00
_cell.angle_beta   90.00
_cell.angle_gamma   90.00
#
_symmetry.space_group_name_H-M   'P 1'
#
loop_
_entity.id
_entity.type
_entity.pdbx_description
1 polymer ?
#
loop_
_entity_poly.entity_id
_entity_poly.type
_entity_poly.pdbx_seq_one_letter_code
_entity_poly.pdbx_strand_id
1 'polypeptide(L)'
;MTYQKMEYNVYLNGLWTAQKSVPDLMQLVKQEFDYIVLDEAHYLFQDAAFNRRTSTIFEMIERFRKSKVIIMLSATANLLKKYFSSKITATYTADADYSYIESVSYYNKKDTLLKILDNIPADEKVVVFGDNKDRLQELNRRYLDSAYLSGDNKETSPVFSEIVQTERFECQMLFTTKVLDNGVNLKDKSIKHIIIE
;
A
#
# COMPACT_ATOMS: atom_id res chain seq x y z
N MET A 1 -12.77 -5.76 4.12
CA MET A 1 -13.29 -5.41 2.78
C MET A 1 -12.40 -4.32 2.21
N THR A 2 -11.96 -4.39 0.94
CA THR A 2 -11.12 -3.33 0.33
C THR A 2 -11.92 -2.05 0.08
N TYR A 3 -11.25 -0.89 0.01
CA TYR A 3 -11.90 0.38 -0.30
C TYR A 3 -12.64 0.34 -1.64
N GLN A 4 -12.01 -0.21 -2.70
CA GLN A 4 -12.63 -0.33 -4.02
C GLN A 4 -13.90 -1.18 -3.98
N LYS A 5 -13.90 -2.28 -3.23
CA LYS A 5 -15.09 -3.13 -3.06
C LYS A 5 -16.19 -2.41 -2.28
N MET A 6 -15.80 -1.61 -1.29
CA MET A 6 -16.74 -0.79 -0.51
C MET A 6 -17.35 0.31 -1.38
N GLU A 7 -16.53 1.05 -2.13
CA GLU A 7 -16.96 2.07 -3.08
C GLU A 7 -17.93 1.51 -4.12
N TYR A 8 -17.59 0.35 -4.69
CA TYR A 8 -18.43 -0.33 -5.67
C TYR A 8 -19.78 -0.73 -5.06
N ASN A 9 -19.79 -1.31 -3.87
CA ASN A 9 -21.03 -1.71 -3.20
C ASN A 9 -21.91 -0.51 -2.85
N VAL A 10 -21.34 0.58 -2.35
CA VAL A 10 -22.09 1.81 -2.04
C VAL A 10 -22.63 2.44 -3.33
N TYR A 11 -21.84 2.45 -4.41
CA TYR A 11 -22.27 2.94 -5.72
C TYR A 11 -23.43 2.10 -6.30
N LEU A 12 -23.32 0.77 -6.24
CA LEU A 12 -24.39 -0.11 -6.70
C LEU A 12 -25.67 0.08 -5.89
N ASN A 13 -25.57 0.22 -4.56
CA ASN A 13 -26.73 0.48 -3.73
C ASN A 13 -27.40 1.82 -4.04
N GLY A 14 -26.64 2.85 -4.42
CA GLY A 14 -27.16 4.12 -4.92
C GLY A 14 -27.90 4.00 -6.26
N LEU A 15 -27.46 3.09 -7.14
CA LEU A 15 -28.13 2.83 -8.43
C LEU A 15 -29.25 1.80 -8.37
N TRP A 16 -29.24 0.92 -7.36
CA TRP A 16 -30.08 -0.30 -7.30
C TRP A 16 -31.15 -0.26 -6.20
N THR A 17 -31.44 0.89 -5.62
CA THR A 17 -32.61 1.05 -4.74
C THR A 17 -33.95 0.67 -5.43
N ALA A 18 -33.91 0.38 -6.72
CA ALA A 18 -35.02 -0.17 -7.49
C ALA A 18 -35.05 -1.70 -7.63
N GLN A 19 -34.00 -2.44 -7.23
CA GLN A 19 -33.94 -3.91 -7.32
C GLN A 19 -33.57 -4.53 -5.98
N LYS A 20 -34.53 -5.24 -5.38
CA LYS A 20 -34.58 -5.80 -4.01
C LYS A 20 -33.59 -6.94 -3.66
N SER A 21 -32.46 -7.15 -4.30
CA SER A 21 -31.66 -8.37 -4.13
C SER A 21 -30.26 -8.24 -3.53
N VAL A 22 -29.77 -7.01 -3.23
CA VAL A 22 -28.48 -6.83 -2.56
C VAL A 22 -28.74 -6.17 -1.20
N PRO A 23 -28.21 -6.72 -0.08
CA PRO A 23 -28.33 -6.08 1.23
C PRO A 23 -27.76 -4.67 1.12
N ASP A 24 -28.55 -3.66 1.48
CA ASP A 24 -28.08 -2.28 1.53
C ASP A 24 -26.95 -2.20 2.56
N LEU A 25 -25.69 -2.10 2.07
CA LEU A 25 -24.51 -1.99 2.92
C LEU A 25 -24.68 -0.87 3.96
N MET A 26 -25.38 0.20 3.58
CA MET A 26 -25.63 1.33 4.47
C MET A 26 -26.62 0.97 5.59
N GLN A 27 -27.61 0.11 5.31
CA GLN A 27 -28.49 -0.41 6.35
C GLN A 27 -27.76 -1.40 7.25
N LEU A 28 -26.96 -2.31 6.69
CA LEU A 28 -26.14 -3.25 7.44
C LEU A 28 -25.20 -2.51 8.41
N VAL A 29 -24.45 -1.52 7.93
CA VAL A 29 -23.56 -0.71 8.78
C VAL A 29 -24.36 0.03 9.85
N LYS A 30 -25.54 0.53 9.53
CA LYS A 30 -26.39 1.24 10.50
C LYS A 30 -26.91 0.33 11.64
N GLN A 31 -27.23 -0.90 11.34
CA GLN A 31 -27.90 -1.82 12.26
C GLN A 31 -26.94 -2.69 13.07
N GLU A 32 -25.83 -3.15 12.46
CA GLU A 32 -25.04 -4.23 13.05
C GLU A 32 -23.69 -3.79 13.63
N PHE A 33 -23.19 -2.59 13.29
CA PHE A 33 -21.86 -2.17 13.70
C PHE A 33 -21.88 -0.84 14.45
N ASP A 34 -21.14 -0.76 15.56
CA ASP A 34 -20.92 0.47 16.31
C ASP A 34 -19.64 1.20 15.86
N TYR A 35 -18.72 0.46 15.26
CA TYR A 35 -17.41 0.94 14.82
C TYR A 35 -17.23 0.77 13.32
N ILE A 36 -16.61 1.77 12.70
CA ILE A 36 -16.10 1.71 11.32
C ILE A 36 -14.61 1.95 11.39
N VAL A 37 -13.82 0.94 11.03
CA VAL A 37 -12.36 1.03 11.01
C VAL A 37 -11.90 1.17 9.56
N LEU A 38 -11.20 2.27 9.27
CA LEU A 38 -10.59 2.57 7.98
C LEU A 38 -9.08 2.38 8.13
N ASP A 39 -8.60 1.22 7.74
CA ASP A 39 -7.17 0.92 7.68
C ASP A 39 -6.56 1.58 6.45
N GLU A 40 -5.30 2.04 6.55
CA GLU A 40 -4.63 2.82 5.50
C GLU A 40 -5.48 4.00 5.00
N ALA A 41 -6.07 4.74 5.93
CA ALA A 41 -7.04 5.81 5.61
C ALA A 41 -6.47 6.94 4.73
N HIS A 42 -5.13 7.04 4.58
CA HIS A 42 -4.50 7.95 3.62
C HIS A 42 -4.87 7.67 2.15
N TYR A 43 -5.32 6.44 1.85
CA TYR A 43 -5.92 6.07 0.56
C TYR A 43 -7.00 7.07 0.09
N LEU A 44 -7.78 7.60 1.02
CA LEU A 44 -8.84 8.58 0.70
C LEU A 44 -8.32 9.81 -0.05
N PHE A 45 -7.03 10.13 0.06
CA PHE A 45 -6.41 11.29 -0.59
C PHE A 45 -5.47 10.90 -1.71
N GLN A 46 -4.74 9.81 -1.56
CA GLN A 46 -3.74 9.38 -2.55
C GLN A 46 -4.39 8.87 -3.84
N ASP A 47 -5.46 8.09 -3.71
CA ASP A 47 -6.14 7.52 -4.87
C ASP A 47 -7.24 8.42 -5.44
N ALA A 48 -7.57 9.53 -4.77
CA ALA A 48 -8.59 10.47 -5.24
C ALA A 48 -8.29 11.05 -6.64
N ALA A 49 -7.02 11.12 -7.03
CA ALA A 49 -6.61 11.55 -8.37
C ALA A 49 -6.93 10.50 -9.46
N PHE A 50 -7.01 9.23 -9.09
CA PHE A 50 -7.18 8.10 -10.02
C PHE A 50 -8.56 7.46 -9.90
N ASN A 51 -9.21 7.59 -8.74
CA ASN A 51 -10.49 6.96 -8.46
C ASN A 51 -11.59 8.01 -8.21
N ARG A 52 -12.48 8.16 -9.19
CA ARG A 52 -13.60 9.12 -9.13
C ARG A 52 -14.65 8.79 -8.07
N ARG A 53 -14.57 7.62 -7.43
CA ARG A 53 -15.56 7.14 -6.45
C ARG A 53 -15.12 7.31 -5.01
N THR A 54 -13.93 7.82 -4.75
CA THR A 54 -13.41 8.06 -3.40
C THR A 54 -14.33 8.99 -2.59
N SER A 55 -15.04 9.92 -3.25
CA SER A 55 -16.07 10.78 -2.63
C SER A 55 -17.16 9.99 -1.91
N THR A 56 -17.47 8.79 -2.38
CA THR A 56 -18.49 7.91 -1.79
C THR A 56 -18.14 7.50 -0.36
N ILE A 57 -16.85 7.24 -0.09
CA ILE A 57 -16.38 6.92 1.26
C ILE A 57 -16.44 8.16 2.16
N PHE A 58 -16.11 9.33 1.66
CA PHE A 58 -16.28 10.58 2.41
C PHE A 58 -17.74 10.83 2.79
N GLU A 59 -18.67 10.62 1.88
CA GLU A 59 -20.11 10.74 2.15
C GLU A 59 -20.56 9.74 3.22
N MET A 60 -20.05 8.51 3.17
CA MET A 60 -20.32 7.49 4.18
C MET A 60 -19.78 7.93 5.56
N ILE A 61 -18.54 8.42 5.63
CA ILE A 61 -17.95 8.95 6.86
C ILE A 61 -18.84 10.08 7.43
N GLU A 62 -19.21 11.06 6.62
CA GLU A 62 -20.05 12.18 7.04
C GLU A 62 -21.42 11.72 7.54
N ARG A 63 -22.00 10.72 6.90
CA ARG A 63 -23.30 10.18 7.29
C ARG A 63 -23.27 9.47 8.63
N PHE A 64 -22.21 8.67 8.88
CA PHE A 64 -22.16 7.82 10.07
C PHE A 64 -21.44 8.45 11.27
N ARG A 65 -20.59 9.47 11.08
CA ARG A 65 -19.81 10.08 12.18
C ARG A 65 -20.61 10.58 13.39
N LYS A 66 -21.92 10.82 13.22
CA LYS A 66 -22.81 11.25 14.30
C LYS A 66 -23.40 10.10 15.11
N SER A 67 -23.38 8.89 14.58
CA SER A 67 -24.02 7.72 15.17
C SER A 67 -23.09 6.53 15.39
N LYS A 68 -21.87 6.57 14.83
CA LYS A 68 -20.86 5.51 14.89
C LYS A 68 -19.51 6.08 15.26
N VAL A 69 -18.66 5.25 15.84
CA VAL A 69 -17.26 5.58 16.07
C VAL A 69 -16.47 5.25 14.79
N ILE A 70 -15.81 6.26 14.22
CA ILE A 70 -14.98 6.07 13.03
C ILE A 70 -13.52 6.13 13.47
N ILE A 71 -12.78 5.04 13.23
CA ILE A 71 -11.37 4.90 13.55
C ILE A 71 -10.61 4.93 12.22
N MET A 72 -9.66 5.84 12.08
CA MET A 72 -8.79 5.96 10.92
C MET A 72 -7.37 5.59 11.32
N LEU A 73 -6.82 4.56 10.70
CA LEU A 73 -5.44 4.11 10.88
C LEU A 73 -4.62 4.55 9.66
N SER A 74 -3.45 5.11 9.88
CA SER A 74 -2.56 5.52 8.80
C SER A 74 -1.15 5.79 9.31
N ALA A 75 -0.14 5.32 8.59
CA ALA A 75 1.26 5.70 8.81
C ALA A 75 1.54 7.17 8.40
N THR A 76 0.73 7.74 7.48
CA THR A 76 0.90 9.10 6.93
C THR A 76 -0.35 9.95 7.16
N ALA A 77 -0.66 10.26 8.42
CA ALA A 77 -1.92 10.86 8.83
C ALA A 77 -2.04 12.39 8.60
N ASN A 78 -1.02 13.07 8.06
CA ASN A 78 -1.03 14.54 7.98
C ASN A 78 -2.20 15.12 7.17
N LEU A 79 -2.53 14.51 6.04
CA LEU A 79 -3.68 14.95 5.22
C LEU A 79 -5.01 14.66 5.92
N LEU A 80 -5.13 13.50 6.58
CA LEU A 80 -6.30 13.17 7.39
C LEU A 80 -6.51 14.17 8.52
N LYS A 81 -5.45 14.48 9.28
CA LYS A 81 -5.49 15.47 10.37
C LYS A 81 -5.90 16.86 9.84
N LYS A 82 -5.35 17.28 8.71
CA LYS A 82 -5.68 18.57 8.09
C LYS A 82 -7.15 18.64 7.67
N TYR A 83 -7.65 17.62 6.97
CA TYR A 83 -9.01 17.61 6.43
C TYR A 83 -10.08 17.43 7.51
N PHE A 84 -9.85 16.53 8.47
CA PHE A 84 -10.80 16.21 9.52
C PHE A 84 -10.55 16.98 10.83
N SER A 85 -9.67 18.00 10.86
CA SER A 85 -9.22 18.68 12.06
C SER A 85 -10.33 19.09 13.04
N SER A 86 -11.45 19.62 12.52
CA SER A 86 -12.59 20.02 13.33
C SER A 86 -13.53 18.86 13.74
N LYS A 87 -13.25 17.64 13.29
CA LYS A 87 -14.11 16.45 13.47
C LYS A 87 -13.42 15.36 14.27
N ILE A 88 -12.10 15.47 14.48
CA ILE A 88 -11.31 14.51 15.26
C ILE A 88 -11.57 14.76 16.76
N THR A 89 -12.02 13.73 17.46
CA THR A 89 -12.25 13.76 18.91
C THR A 89 -11.06 13.29 19.71
N ALA A 90 -10.25 12.38 19.15
CA ALA A 90 -9.02 11.89 19.77
C ALA A 90 -8.01 11.50 18.71
N THR A 91 -6.72 11.64 19.03
CA THR A 91 -5.60 11.21 18.20
C THR A 91 -4.65 10.39 19.04
N TYR A 92 -4.30 9.21 18.56
CA TYR A 92 -3.28 8.35 19.15
C TYR A 92 -2.14 8.25 18.16
N THR A 93 -0.92 8.44 18.61
CA THR A 93 0.29 8.34 17.80
C THR A 93 1.18 7.28 18.42
N ALA A 94 1.60 6.31 17.61
CA ALA A 94 2.70 5.42 17.95
C ALA A 94 3.98 6.00 17.37
N ASP A 95 5.03 6.06 18.17
CA ASP A 95 6.34 6.44 17.67
C ASP A 95 6.89 5.32 16.79
N ALA A 96 7.34 5.68 15.60
CA ALA A 96 7.99 4.75 14.71
C ALA A 96 9.43 4.52 15.19
N ASP A 97 9.81 3.27 15.36
CA ASP A 97 11.19 2.89 15.64
C ASP A 97 11.93 2.70 14.30
N TYR A 98 12.87 3.60 14.01
CA TYR A 98 13.74 3.55 12.85
C TYR A 98 15.17 3.15 13.20
N SER A 99 15.42 2.64 14.41
CA SER A 99 16.76 2.25 14.88
C SER A 99 17.43 1.16 14.05
N TYR A 100 16.63 0.43 13.26
CA TYR A 100 17.12 -0.57 12.31
C TYR A 100 17.70 0.03 11.02
N ILE A 101 17.50 1.33 10.76
CA ILE A 101 18.08 2.02 9.61
C ILE A 101 19.47 2.52 10.02
N GLU A 102 20.52 1.88 9.50
CA GLU A 102 21.89 2.24 9.82
C GLU A 102 22.35 3.52 9.10
N SER A 103 21.94 3.67 7.84
CA SER A 103 22.30 4.85 7.05
C SER A 103 21.29 5.14 5.95
N VAL A 104 21.20 6.42 5.56
CA VAL A 104 20.45 6.88 4.39
C VAL A 104 21.39 7.66 3.50
N SER A 105 21.51 7.27 2.23
CA SER A 105 22.35 7.92 1.25
C SER A 105 21.55 8.33 0.02
N TYR A 106 21.93 9.44 -0.59
CA TYR A 106 21.31 9.94 -1.82
C TYR A 106 22.29 9.86 -2.99
N TYR A 107 21.78 9.48 -4.14
CA TYR A 107 22.55 9.53 -5.38
C TYR A 107 21.76 10.26 -6.48
N ASN A 108 22.48 10.87 -7.44
CA ASN A 108 21.90 11.68 -8.51
C ASN A 108 22.42 11.32 -9.91
N LYS A 109 23.29 10.29 -10.01
CA LYS A 109 23.86 9.84 -11.29
C LYS A 109 23.35 8.44 -11.61
N LYS A 110 22.86 8.23 -12.83
CA LYS A 110 22.35 6.92 -13.30
C LYS A 110 23.33 5.76 -13.10
N ASP A 111 24.63 6.01 -13.33
CA ASP A 111 25.66 4.97 -13.19
C ASP A 111 25.94 4.61 -11.72
N THR A 112 25.51 5.42 -10.77
CA THR A 112 25.72 5.14 -9.34
C THR A 112 24.93 3.93 -8.89
N LEU A 113 23.69 3.77 -9.36
CA LEU A 113 22.88 2.59 -9.05
C LEU A 113 23.62 1.30 -9.45
N LEU A 114 24.15 1.22 -10.67
CA LEU A 114 24.86 0.04 -11.14
C LEU A 114 26.10 -0.25 -10.27
N LYS A 115 26.84 0.79 -9.89
CA LYS A 115 28.00 0.65 -8.99
C LYS A 115 27.60 0.15 -7.62
N ILE A 116 26.46 0.59 -7.08
CA ILE A 116 25.93 0.09 -5.81
C ILE A 116 25.60 -1.39 -5.95
N LEU A 117 24.80 -1.76 -6.96
CA LEU A 117 24.37 -3.14 -7.17
C LEU A 117 25.54 -4.10 -7.43
N ASP A 118 26.55 -3.67 -8.22
CA ASP A 118 27.74 -4.45 -8.53
C ASP A 118 28.64 -4.69 -7.28
N ASN A 119 28.46 -3.96 -6.18
CA ASN A 119 29.25 -4.07 -4.95
C ASN A 119 28.45 -4.61 -3.75
N ILE A 120 27.21 -5.06 -3.92
CA ILE A 120 26.46 -5.70 -2.84
C ILE A 120 27.08 -7.08 -2.54
N PRO A 121 27.41 -7.38 -1.27
CA PRO A 121 27.91 -8.70 -0.87
C PRO A 121 26.94 -9.81 -1.25
N ALA A 122 27.47 -10.99 -1.61
CA ALA A 122 26.65 -12.11 -2.08
C ALA A 122 25.69 -12.68 -1.02
N ASP A 123 25.98 -12.46 0.25
CA ASP A 123 25.16 -12.86 1.40
C ASP A 123 24.13 -11.81 1.82
N GLU A 124 24.11 -10.66 1.16
CA GLU A 124 23.16 -9.59 1.40
C GLU A 124 22.15 -9.46 0.25
N LYS A 125 20.92 -9.17 0.60
CA LYS A 125 19.84 -8.95 -0.37
C LYS A 125 19.50 -7.47 -0.52
N VAL A 126 19.04 -7.10 -1.70
CA VAL A 126 18.58 -5.76 -2.04
C VAL A 126 17.20 -5.78 -2.65
N VAL A 127 16.37 -4.81 -2.25
CA VAL A 127 15.11 -4.50 -2.92
C VAL A 127 15.25 -3.13 -3.60
N VAL A 128 15.01 -3.08 -4.91
CA VAL A 128 15.02 -1.86 -5.70
C VAL A 128 13.59 -1.53 -6.11
N PHE A 129 13.07 -0.42 -5.59
CA PHE A 129 11.78 0.14 -5.98
C PHE A 129 11.97 1.18 -7.07
N GLY A 130 11.17 1.12 -8.12
CA GLY A 130 11.19 2.12 -9.19
C GLY A 130 9.85 2.23 -9.92
N ASP A 131 9.61 3.37 -10.54
CA ASP A 131 8.39 3.62 -11.32
C ASP A 131 8.57 3.23 -12.82
N ASN A 132 9.80 3.13 -13.31
CA ASN A 132 10.09 2.79 -14.69
C ASN A 132 10.24 1.27 -14.88
N LYS A 133 9.19 0.64 -15.37
CA LYS A 133 9.14 -0.82 -15.59
C LYS A 133 10.24 -1.33 -16.54
N ASP A 134 10.51 -0.59 -17.65
CA ASP A 134 11.51 -1.00 -18.64
C ASP A 134 12.91 -0.99 -18.01
N ARG A 135 13.20 0.01 -17.20
CA ARG A 135 14.47 0.12 -16.47
C ARG A 135 14.64 -1.02 -15.47
N LEU A 136 13.61 -1.32 -14.69
CA LEU A 136 13.66 -2.44 -13.73
C LEU A 136 13.84 -3.79 -14.44
N GLN A 137 13.19 -4.00 -15.60
CA GLN A 137 13.37 -5.21 -16.40
C GLN A 137 14.77 -5.29 -17.01
N GLU A 138 15.35 -4.18 -17.46
CA GLU A 138 16.74 -4.11 -17.92
C GLU A 138 17.71 -4.55 -16.82
N LEU A 139 17.52 -4.03 -15.60
CA LEU A 139 18.31 -4.43 -14.44
C LEU A 139 18.15 -5.92 -14.13
N ASN A 140 16.92 -6.43 -14.12
CA ASN A 140 16.68 -7.86 -13.91
C ASN A 140 17.38 -8.76 -14.95
N ARG A 141 17.45 -8.33 -16.21
CA ARG A 141 18.18 -9.09 -17.24
C ARG A 141 19.70 -9.06 -17.06
N ARG A 142 20.22 -8.01 -16.43
CA ARG A 142 21.67 -7.84 -16.19
C ARG A 142 22.15 -8.74 -15.04
N TYR A 143 21.36 -8.95 -14.01
CA TYR A 143 21.74 -9.70 -12.82
C TYR A 143 21.09 -11.09 -12.80
N LEU A 144 21.91 -12.16 -12.79
CA LEU A 144 21.42 -13.54 -12.91
C LEU A 144 20.60 -13.98 -11.68
N ASP A 145 21.03 -13.57 -10.48
CA ASP A 145 20.33 -13.88 -9.23
C ASP A 145 19.37 -12.76 -8.86
N SER A 146 18.40 -12.56 -9.73
CA SER A 146 17.41 -11.50 -9.54
C SER A 146 16.02 -11.89 -9.99
N ALA A 147 15.02 -11.16 -9.46
CA ALA A 147 13.62 -11.27 -9.88
C ALA A 147 13.04 -9.88 -10.16
N TYR A 148 12.06 -9.84 -11.08
CA TYR A 148 11.29 -8.65 -11.39
C TYR A 148 9.82 -8.85 -11.04
N LEU A 149 9.26 -7.87 -10.33
CA LEU A 149 7.87 -7.89 -9.90
C LEU A 149 7.17 -6.55 -10.19
N SER A 150 6.01 -6.63 -10.82
CA SER A 150 5.14 -5.47 -11.11
C SER A 150 3.68 -5.85 -11.00
N GLY A 151 2.79 -4.86 -11.07
CA GLY A 151 1.35 -5.10 -11.10
C GLY A 151 0.90 -5.98 -12.28
N ASP A 152 1.66 -5.99 -13.37
CA ASP A 152 1.28 -6.74 -14.58
C ASP A 152 1.58 -8.24 -14.46
N ASN A 153 2.59 -8.63 -13.66
CA ASN A 153 3.02 -10.02 -13.53
C ASN A 153 2.82 -10.63 -12.13
N LYS A 154 2.30 -9.88 -11.17
CA LYS A 154 2.20 -10.35 -9.79
C LYS A 154 1.41 -11.66 -9.64
N GLU A 155 0.30 -11.80 -10.36
CA GLU A 155 -0.57 -12.98 -10.27
C GLU A 155 0.08 -14.27 -10.79
N THR A 156 1.08 -14.15 -11.68
CA THR A 156 1.79 -15.27 -12.31
C THR A 156 3.23 -15.42 -11.82
N SER A 157 3.71 -14.50 -10.99
CA SER A 157 5.09 -14.47 -10.52
C SER A 157 5.32 -15.46 -9.39
N PRO A 158 6.25 -16.42 -9.54
CA PRO A 158 6.62 -17.32 -8.44
C PRO A 158 7.15 -16.55 -7.22
N VAL A 159 7.95 -15.49 -7.44
CA VAL A 159 8.50 -14.69 -6.35
C VAL A 159 7.41 -13.97 -5.56
N PHE A 160 6.33 -13.52 -6.20
CA PHE A 160 5.21 -12.93 -5.48
C PHE A 160 4.49 -13.95 -4.60
N SER A 161 4.23 -15.15 -5.14
CA SER A 161 3.63 -16.24 -4.37
C SER A 161 4.49 -16.64 -3.17
N GLU A 162 5.80 -16.69 -3.35
CA GLU A 162 6.76 -16.97 -2.30
C GLU A 162 6.71 -15.89 -1.20
N ILE A 163 6.78 -14.61 -1.57
CA ILE A 163 6.71 -13.49 -0.62
C ILE A 163 5.42 -13.52 0.19
N VAL A 164 4.27 -13.77 -0.45
CA VAL A 164 2.97 -13.84 0.23
C VAL A 164 2.92 -15.00 1.24
N GLN A 165 3.56 -16.13 0.94
CA GLN A 165 3.55 -17.32 1.81
C GLN A 165 4.58 -17.26 2.92
N THR A 166 5.77 -16.74 2.63
CA THR A 166 6.94 -16.85 3.53
C THR A 166 7.42 -15.52 4.09
N GLU A 167 6.92 -14.39 3.59
CA GLU A 167 7.40 -13.04 3.87
C GLU A 167 8.89 -12.83 3.48
N ARG A 168 9.38 -13.64 2.53
CA ARG A 168 10.78 -13.68 2.06
C ARG A 168 10.84 -13.91 0.56
N PHE A 169 12.03 -13.76 -0.02
CA PHE A 169 12.34 -14.17 -1.39
C PHE A 169 13.76 -14.73 -1.46
N GLU A 170 14.02 -15.69 -2.37
CA GLU A 170 15.29 -16.43 -2.41
C GLU A 170 16.39 -15.69 -3.19
N CYS A 171 16.08 -15.00 -4.26
CA CYS A 171 17.09 -14.30 -5.07
C CYS A 171 17.81 -13.19 -4.27
N GLN A 172 19.01 -12.80 -4.74
CA GLN A 172 19.79 -11.72 -4.12
C GLN A 172 19.13 -10.35 -4.36
N MET A 173 18.61 -10.11 -5.57
CA MET A 173 18.09 -8.80 -5.96
C MET A 173 16.62 -8.87 -6.38
N LEU A 174 15.78 -8.04 -5.79
CA LEU A 174 14.39 -7.90 -6.18
C LEU A 174 14.14 -6.51 -6.77
N PHE A 175 13.83 -6.45 -8.06
CA PHE A 175 13.44 -5.24 -8.78
C PHE A 175 11.92 -5.15 -8.81
N THR A 176 11.33 -4.11 -8.22
CA THR A 176 9.88 -4.06 -8.07
C THR A 176 9.31 -2.65 -8.25
N THR A 177 8.08 -2.60 -8.71
CA THR A 177 7.27 -1.37 -8.67
C THR A 177 6.56 -1.28 -7.33
N LYS A 178 5.65 -0.32 -7.16
CA LYS A 178 4.81 -0.17 -5.95
C LYS A 178 3.93 -1.37 -5.61
N VAL A 179 4.06 -2.48 -6.33
CA VAL A 179 3.22 -3.68 -6.12
C VAL A 179 3.40 -4.30 -4.73
N LEU A 180 4.54 -4.07 -4.08
CA LEU A 180 4.82 -4.52 -2.71
C LEU A 180 4.47 -3.48 -1.64
N ASP A 181 4.04 -2.28 -2.04
CA ASP A 181 3.79 -1.17 -1.11
C ASP A 181 2.60 -1.42 -0.17
N ASN A 182 1.64 -2.24 -0.61
CA ASN A 182 0.44 -2.52 0.17
C ASN A 182 0.17 -4.02 0.36
N GLY A 183 0.03 -4.42 1.62
CA GLY A 183 -0.47 -5.74 1.99
C GLY A 183 0.55 -6.87 1.95
N VAL A 184 1.84 -6.55 1.84
CA VAL A 184 2.92 -7.54 1.86
C VAL A 184 3.98 -7.12 2.88
N ASN A 185 4.37 -8.05 3.73
CA ASN A 185 5.47 -7.87 4.67
C ASN A 185 6.70 -8.61 4.15
N LEU A 186 7.86 -7.98 4.25
CA LEU A 186 9.16 -8.62 4.03
C LEU A 186 9.87 -8.72 5.38
N LYS A 187 10.10 -9.94 5.85
CA LYS A 187 10.74 -10.23 7.16
C LYS A 187 12.05 -10.97 7.00
N ASP A 188 12.75 -10.76 5.91
CA ASP A 188 14.03 -11.37 5.64
C ASP A 188 15.18 -10.52 6.20
N LYS A 189 15.90 -11.04 7.17
CA LYS A 189 17.03 -10.35 7.81
C LYS A 189 18.25 -10.19 6.89
N SER A 190 18.31 -10.91 5.79
CA SER A 190 19.35 -10.75 4.77
C SER A 190 19.12 -9.53 3.86
N ILE A 191 17.92 -8.95 3.85
CA ILE A 191 17.67 -7.67 3.17
C ILE A 191 18.39 -6.58 3.95
N LYS A 192 19.48 -6.08 3.39
CA LYS A 192 20.32 -5.01 3.97
C LYS A 192 20.18 -3.70 3.23
N HIS A 193 19.70 -3.74 1.99
CA HIS A 193 19.63 -2.58 1.12
C HIS A 193 18.22 -2.40 0.57
N ILE A 194 17.71 -1.18 0.70
CA ILE A 194 16.48 -0.73 0.04
C ILE A 194 16.86 0.48 -0.80
N ILE A 195 16.63 0.41 -2.10
CA ILE A 195 16.94 1.47 -3.06
C ILE A 195 15.63 1.95 -3.67
N ILE A 196 15.45 3.26 -3.73
CA ILE A 196 14.28 3.91 -4.35
C ILE A 196 14.80 4.74 -5.52
N GLU A 197 14.37 4.38 -6.75
CA GLU A 197 14.76 5.04 -8.02
C GLU A 197 13.62 5.92 -8.60
#